data_187af8a4f8376f13f438019b048071ba
#
_entry.id   187af8a4f8376f13f438019b048071ba
#
_cell.length_a   1.000
_cell.length_b   1.000
_cell.length_c   1.000
_cell.angle_alpha   90.00
_cell.angle_beta   90.00
_cell.angle_gamma   90.00
#
_symmetry.space_group_name_H-M   'P 1'
#
loop_
_entity.id
_entity.type
_entity.pdbx_description
1 polymer ?
#
loop_
_entity_poly.entity_id
_entity_poly.type
_entity_poly.pdbx_seq_one_letter_code
_entity_poly.pdbx_strand_id
1 'polypeptide(L)'
;FRFIPGIYHNLPDTLRRIPFPGNANGCHDNLVASTEVMFARTGGREDIRLPFSMIGTPPPVLTPDAFLRMLTGLLQTATHLPAHEIAYFANRLLVFLTSCDRRRLEVWEHTPWWRFVRAASMSPDYQRLLAIGLTRNIVATKAEIASTRTVATCAEAFVFNVLGRGADGQPDRVLNLPTNEAWIDPWVAHLRSLGVAFRVGWSVRDLRLAGGRIAEAVVTDPQGARQSVVADHFVQAMPVEHARRTWNVAVRAADPQLARCDKLATDWMTGIQFYLTEPTPIIHGHINHIDSPWSLTSVGQAQYWKSRDVPADYGDGTVADCLSVDISEWDKPGILYGKTAKQCTREEIAQEVWAQMKGGLNDTGEHVLLDAKLHSWFLDPAVGGLGTPHPTNDEQLLIHPTGTWFNRPASRTAIPNLFLAGDYVAVDIDLATMEGANASARQAVNALLDASGSGAGRCTVTPLYRAPEFAALKRHDETRYRLGLPNAFDLG
;
A
#
# COMPACT_ATOMS: atom_id res chain seq x y z
N PHE A 1 -0.68 -11.39 3.29
CA PHE A 1 -1.39 -10.86 2.12
C PHE A 1 -0.49 -9.85 1.40
N ARG A 2 -0.41 -9.98 0.08
CA ARG A 2 0.44 -9.10 -0.76
C ARG A 2 -0.30 -8.75 -2.05
N PHE A 3 -0.46 -7.46 -2.27
CA PHE A 3 -0.95 -6.89 -3.50
C PHE A 3 0.22 -6.28 -4.27
N ILE A 4 0.51 -6.81 -5.47
CA ILE A 4 1.62 -6.36 -6.31
C ILE A 4 1.06 -5.93 -7.66
N PRO A 5 0.47 -4.72 -7.72
CA PRO A 5 -0.16 -4.23 -8.94
C PRO A 5 0.85 -3.95 -10.05
N GLY A 6 0.36 -3.91 -11.27
CA GLY A 6 1.19 -3.63 -12.45
C GLY A 6 1.76 -2.21 -12.51
N ILE A 7 1.34 -1.31 -11.63
CA ILE A 7 1.97 0.02 -11.48
C ILE A 7 3.34 -0.04 -10.80
N TYR A 8 3.70 -1.18 -10.19
CA TYR A 8 5.00 -1.41 -9.59
C TYR A 8 6.02 -1.78 -10.66
N HIS A 9 7.18 -1.13 -10.66
CA HIS A 9 8.29 -1.36 -11.60
C HIS A 9 9.59 -1.71 -10.88
N ASN A 10 9.90 -1.01 -9.79
CA ASN A 10 11.16 -1.16 -9.07
C ASN A 10 11.19 -2.48 -8.30
N LEU A 11 10.11 -2.83 -7.61
CA LEU A 11 10.02 -4.11 -6.90
C LEU A 11 10.04 -5.32 -7.85
N PRO A 12 9.24 -5.39 -8.93
CA PRO A 12 9.33 -6.47 -9.90
C PRO A 12 10.70 -6.63 -10.53
N ASP A 13 11.41 -5.53 -10.85
CA ASP A 13 12.79 -5.60 -11.33
C ASP A 13 13.73 -6.19 -10.26
N THR A 14 13.52 -5.88 -8.98
CA THR A 14 14.29 -6.51 -7.89
C THR A 14 13.99 -8.01 -7.80
N LEU A 15 12.73 -8.43 -7.91
CA LEU A 15 12.33 -9.83 -7.90
C LEU A 15 12.99 -10.63 -9.05
N ARG A 16 13.16 -10.03 -10.23
CA ARG A 16 13.85 -10.66 -11.35
C ARG A 16 15.31 -10.98 -11.08
N ARG A 17 15.94 -10.30 -10.15
CA ARG A 17 17.35 -10.46 -9.77
C ARG A 17 17.59 -11.45 -8.65
N ILE A 18 16.54 -11.91 -7.98
CA ILE A 18 16.61 -12.86 -6.88
C ILE A 18 16.47 -14.27 -7.47
N PRO A 19 17.53 -15.10 -7.48
CA PRO A 19 17.45 -16.45 -8.03
C PRO A 19 16.37 -17.29 -7.34
N PHE A 20 15.62 -18.05 -8.13
CA PHE A 20 14.64 -19.00 -7.64
C PHE A 20 14.72 -20.30 -8.46
N PRO A 21 14.77 -21.48 -7.81
CA PRO A 21 14.88 -22.75 -8.52
C PRO A 21 13.74 -22.99 -9.52
N GLY A 22 14.09 -23.30 -10.76
CA GLY A 22 13.11 -23.57 -11.81
C GLY A 22 12.52 -22.35 -12.53
N ASN A 23 12.77 -21.13 -12.05
CA ASN A 23 12.27 -19.90 -12.66
C ASN A 23 13.33 -19.25 -13.57
N ALA A 24 12.91 -18.77 -14.73
CA ALA A 24 13.79 -18.06 -15.68
C ALA A 24 14.07 -16.61 -15.23
N ASN A 25 13.10 -15.96 -14.57
CA ASN A 25 13.19 -14.59 -14.10
C ASN A 25 13.18 -14.50 -12.56
N GLY A 26 13.80 -15.49 -11.90
CA GLY A 26 13.93 -15.51 -10.45
C GLY A 26 12.57 -15.46 -9.72
N CYS A 27 12.53 -14.79 -8.56
CA CYS A 27 11.31 -14.68 -7.76
C CYS A 27 10.16 -13.93 -8.48
N HIS A 28 10.44 -13.21 -9.58
CA HIS A 28 9.39 -12.54 -10.37
C HIS A 28 8.39 -13.53 -10.95
N ASP A 29 8.84 -14.73 -11.37
CA ASP A 29 7.96 -15.74 -11.96
C ASP A 29 7.02 -16.38 -10.94
N ASN A 30 7.18 -16.05 -9.64
CA ASN A 30 6.24 -16.41 -8.59
C ASN A 30 5.03 -15.45 -8.51
N LEU A 31 5.00 -14.38 -9.32
CA LEU A 31 3.86 -13.49 -9.42
C LEU A 31 2.78 -14.07 -10.31
N VAL A 32 1.59 -14.27 -9.77
CA VAL A 32 0.41 -14.80 -10.47
C VAL A 32 -0.63 -13.72 -10.60
N ALA A 33 -1.21 -13.57 -11.78
CA ALA A 33 -2.27 -12.62 -12.03
C ALA A 33 -3.58 -13.06 -11.35
N SER A 34 -4.24 -12.11 -10.69
CA SER A 34 -5.66 -12.19 -10.39
C SER A 34 -6.49 -11.88 -11.64
N THR A 35 -7.70 -12.38 -11.72
CA THR A 35 -8.56 -12.21 -12.90
C THR A 35 -9.67 -11.20 -12.70
N GLU A 36 -9.97 -10.87 -11.45
CA GLU A 36 -11.08 -9.97 -11.10
C GLU A 36 -10.85 -9.32 -9.72
N VAL A 37 -11.64 -8.30 -9.41
CA VAL A 37 -11.78 -7.71 -8.09
C VAL A 37 -13.26 -7.69 -7.72
N MET A 38 -13.56 -7.86 -6.41
CA MET A 38 -14.92 -7.81 -5.89
C MET A 38 -15.07 -6.73 -4.84
N PHE A 39 -16.20 -6.05 -4.88
CA PHE A 39 -16.68 -5.16 -3.82
C PHE A 39 -17.89 -5.83 -3.19
N ALA A 40 -17.67 -6.51 -2.06
CA ALA A 40 -18.71 -7.21 -1.33
C ALA A 40 -19.64 -6.20 -0.64
N ARG A 41 -20.95 -6.40 -0.81
CA ARG A 41 -22.00 -5.54 -0.29
C ARG A 41 -22.75 -6.26 0.83
N THR A 42 -23.44 -5.51 1.70
CA THR A 42 -24.27 -6.06 2.76
C THR A 42 -25.73 -5.69 2.56
N GLY A 43 -26.63 -6.38 3.27
CA GLY A 43 -28.08 -6.09 3.26
C GLY A 43 -28.80 -6.62 2.03
N GLY A 44 -28.35 -7.75 1.49
CA GLY A 44 -28.95 -8.42 0.31
C GLY A 44 -28.70 -7.67 -1.00
N ARG A 45 -27.73 -6.76 -1.01
CA ARG A 45 -27.33 -6.04 -2.23
C ARG A 45 -26.38 -6.90 -3.06
N GLU A 46 -26.52 -6.82 -4.37
CA GLU A 46 -25.64 -7.53 -5.30
C GLU A 46 -24.18 -7.05 -5.16
N ASP A 47 -23.25 -8.01 -5.08
CA ASP A 47 -21.82 -7.73 -5.09
C ASP A 47 -21.37 -7.22 -6.46
N ILE A 48 -20.45 -6.26 -6.44
CA ILE A 48 -19.85 -5.71 -7.65
C ILE A 48 -18.64 -6.57 -8.00
N ARG A 49 -18.68 -7.33 -9.08
CA ARG A 49 -17.56 -8.10 -9.62
C ARG A 49 -17.03 -7.44 -10.88
N LEU A 50 -15.74 -7.16 -10.92
CA LEU A 50 -15.06 -6.51 -12.04
C LEU A 50 -13.97 -7.42 -12.59
N PRO A 51 -14.29 -8.27 -13.58
CA PRO A 51 -13.27 -8.99 -14.33
C PRO A 51 -12.35 -8.03 -15.09
N PHE A 52 -11.05 -8.22 -15.00
CA PHE A 52 -10.09 -7.36 -15.72
C PHE A 52 -10.21 -7.49 -17.25
N SER A 53 -10.81 -8.57 -17.73
CA SER A 53 -11.13 -8.76 -19.16
C SER A 53 -12.24 -7.84 -19.69
N MET A 54 -13.06 -7.25 -18.81
CA MET A 54 -14.09 -6.25 -19.23
C MET A 54 -13.49 -4.93 -19.72
N ILE A 55 -12.23 -4.71 -19.46
CA ILE A 55 -11.54 -3.50 -19.88
C ILE A 55 -11.11 -3.70 -21.31
N GLY A 56 -11.91 -3.15 -22.24
CA GLY A 56 -11.66 -3.24 -23.66
C GLY A 56 -10.34 -2.58 -24.08
N THR A 57 -9.95 -2.78 -25.34
CA THR A 57 -8.75 -2.15 -25.89
C THR A 57 -8.88 -0.63 -25.82
N PRO A 58 -7.97 0.06 -25.11
CA PRO A 58 -8.04 1.51 -25.00
C PRO A 58 -7.79 2.16 -26.36
N PRO A 59 -8.35 3.37 -26.59
CA PRO A 59 -8.07 4.10 -27.82
C PRO A 59 -6.57 4.41 -27.91
N PRO A 60 -5.99 4.43 -29.12
CA PRO A 60 -4.56 4.70 -29.32
C PRO A 60 -4.14 6.08 -28.79
N VAL A 61 -5.05 7.05 -28.84
CA VAL A 61 -4.87 8.39 -28.25
C VAL A 61 -5.99 8.65 -27.26
N LEU A 62 -5.65 8.95 -26.02
CA LEU A 62 -6.60 9.24 -24.96
C LEU A 62 -6.82 10.75 -24.83
N THR A 63 -7.83 11.27 -25.55
CA THR A 63 -8.28 12.66 -25.36
C THR A 63 -9.04 12.82 -24.04
N PRO A 64 -9.18 14.05 -23.48
CA PRO A 64 -10.01 14.31 -22.30
C PRO A 64 -11.43 13.73 -22.42
N ASP A 65 -12.04 13.91 -23.58
CA ASP A 65 -13.39 13.44 -23.84
C ASP A 65 -13.48 11.90 -23.95
N ALA A 66 -12.48 11.25 -24.57
CA ALA A 66 -12.38 9.80 -24.61
C ALA A 66 -12.17 9.23 -23.19
N PHE A 67 -11.35 9.88 -22.37
CA PHE A 67 -11.14 9.51 -20.98
C PHE A 67 -12.44 9.58 -20.16
N LEU A 68 -13.18 10.69 -20.27
CA LEU A 68 -14.45 10.87 -19.56
C LEU A 68 -15.46 9.79 -19.98
N ARG A 69 -15.65 9.56 -21.29
CA ARG A 69 -16.58 8.51 -21.77
C ARG A 69 -16.20 7.13 -21.27
N MET A 70 -14.93 6.78 -21.35
CA MET A 70 -14.42 5.47 -20.91
C MET A 70 -14.65 5.28 -19.41
N LEU A 71 -14.23 6.23 -18.59
CA LEU A 71 -14.35 6.12 -17.13
C LEU A 71 -15.82 6.13 -16.69
N THR A 72 -16.64 7.00 -17.29
CA THR A 72 -18.08 7.05 -17.03
C THR A 72 -18.74 5.72 -17.40
N GLY A 73 -18.43 5.17 -18.58
CA GLY A 73 -18.96 3.87 -19.01
C GLY A 73 -18.55 2.72 -18.09
N LEU A 74 -17.27 2.67 -17.67
CA LEU A 74 -16.79 1.67 -16.73
C LEU A 74 -17.55 1.76 -15.40
N LEU A 75 -17.66 2.95 -14.82
CA LEU A 75 -18.34 3.14 -13.54
C LEU A 75 -19.85 2.88 -13.63
N GLN A 76 -20.51 3.23 -14.75
CA GLN A 76 -21.92 2.91 -14.99
C GLN A 76 -22.18 1.40 -15.07
N THR A 77 -21.27 0.66 -15.71
CA THR A 77 -21.35 -0.80 -15.78
C THR A 77 -21.05 -1.47 -14.45
N ALA A 78 -20.07 -0.90 -13.73
CA ALA A 78 -19.53 -1.47 -12.49
C ALA A 78 -20.36 -1.12 -11.24
N THR A 79 -21.10 0.00 -11.26
CA THR A 79 -21.78 0.50 -10.08
C THR A 79 -23.22 0.95 -10.42
N HIS A 80 -24.08 0.96 -9.41
CA HIS A 80 -25.44 1.49 -9.53
C HIS A 80 -25.53 2.97 -9.10
N LEU A 81 -24.42 3.69 -9.18
CA LEU A 81 -24.39 5.12 -8.81
C LEU A 81 -25.19 5.98 -9.78
N PRO A 82 -25.79 7.08 -9.30
CA PRO A 82 -26.44 8.06 -10.16
C PRO A 82 -25.50 8.63 -11.24
N ALA A 83 -25.99 8.78 -12.46
CA ALA A 83 -25.17 9.21 -13.59
C ALA A 83 -24.46 10.55 -13.37
N HIS A 84 -25.09 11.50 -12.65
CA HIS A 84 -24.49 12.79 -12.33
C HIS A 84 -23.32 12.68 -11.35
N GLU A 85 -23.37 11.74 -10.39
CA GLU A 85 -22.28 11.47 -9.44
C GLU A 85 -21.09 10.84 -10.16
N ILE A 86 -21.35 9.88 -11.06
CA ILE A 86 -20.32 9.26 -11.90
C ILE A 86 -19.65 10.32 -12.80
N ALA A 87 -20.44 11.15 -13.47
CA ALA A 87 -19.92 12.21 -14.33
C ALA A 87 -19.07 13.22 -13.55
N TYR A 88 -19.53 13.59 -12.35
CA TYR A 88 -18.77 14.46 -11.45
C TYR A 88 -17.43 13.85 -11.06
N PHE A 89 -17.43 12.60 -10.59
CA PHE A 89 -16.20 11.92 -10.19
C PHE A 89 -15.20 11.79 -11.36
N ALA A 90 -15.68 11.39 -12.55
CA ALA A 90 -14.86 11.30 -13.75
C ALA A 90 -14.24 12.66 -14.12
N ASN A 91 -15.02 13.75 -14.00
CA ASN A 91 -14.50 15.10 -14.20
C ASN A 91 -13.43 15.48 -13.16
N ARG A 92 -13.62 15.13 -11.88
CA ARG A 92 -12.60 15.41 -10.84
C ARG A 92 -11.28 14.70 -11.14
N LEU A 93 -11.32 13.45 -11.60
CA LEU A 93 -10.10 12.76 -12.04
C LEU A 93 -9.48 13.45 -13.27
N LEU A 94 -10.26 13.92 -14.23
CA LEU A 94 -9.75 14.68 -15.38
C LEU A 94 -9.09 15.99 -14.93
N VAL A 95 -9.69 16.72 -13.99
CA VAL A 95 -9.10 17.93 -13.38
C VAL A 95 -7.73 17.61 -12.80
N PHE A 96 -7.60 16.50 -12.07
CA PHE A 96 -6.30 16.10 -11.50
C PHE A 96 -5.30 15.71 -12.59
N LEU A 97 -5.72 14.90 -13.58
CA LEU A 97 -4.87 14.45 -14.70
C LEU A 97 -4.28 15.61 -15.50
N THR A 98 -5.04 16.67 -15.65
CA THR A 98 -4.64 17.85 -16.41
C THR A 98 -4.02 18.95 -15.55
N SER A 99 -3.98 18.78 -14.22
CA SER A 99 -3.32 19.71 -13.29
C SER A 99 -1.80 19.65 -13.44
N CYS A 100 -1.16 20.83 -13.49
CA CYS A 100 0.29 20.95 -13.48
C CYS A 100 0.88 20.51 -12.12
N ASP A 101 2.18 20.20 -12.10
CA ASP A 101 2.86 19.70 -10.90
C ASP A 101 2.81 20.70 -9.73
N ARG A 102 2.88 22.02 -10.03
CA ARG A 102 2.72 23.06 -9.01
C ARG A 102 1.34 23.05 -8.37
N ARG A 103 0.26 22.99 -9.16
CA ARG A 103 -1.10 22.89 -8.62
C ARG A 103 -1.28 21.61 -7.81
N ARG A 104 -0.75 20.48 -8.28
CA ARG A 104 -0.78 19.21 -7.54
C ARG A 104 -0.11 19.34 -6.18
N LEU A 105 1.03 20.03 -6.13
CA LEU A 105 1.83 20.20 -4.91
C LEU A 105 1.28 21.28 -3.97
N GLU A 106 0.90 22.44 -4.51
CA GLU A 106 0.53 23.62 -3.71
C GLU A 106 -0.97 23.68 -3.38
N VAL A 107 -1.84 23.00 -4.16
CA VAL A 107 -3.29 22.98 -3.92
C VAL A 107 -3.78 21.58 -3.53
N TRP A 108 -3.54 20.57 -4.38
CA TRP A 108 -4.11 19.25 -4.14
C TRP A 108 -3.44 18.50 -3.00
N GLU A 109 -2.18 18.76 -2.69
CA GLU A 109 -1.52 18.25 -1.47
C GLU A 109 -2.20 18.76 -0.20
N HIS A 110 -2.76 19.95 -0.20
CA HIS A 110 -3.45 20.58 0.93
C HIS A 110 -4.98 20.43 0.89
N THR A 111 -5.50 19.72 -0.10
CA THR A 111 -6.93 19.48 -0.25
C THR A 111 -7.26 18.05 0.16
N PRO A 112 -8.12 17.84 1.18
CA PRO A 112 -8.58 16.49 1.51
C PRO A 112 -9.33 15.82 0.36
N TRP A 113 -9.14 14.52 0.17
CA TRP A 113 -9.81 13.75 -0.87
C TRP A 113 -11.33 13.86 -0.79
N TRP A 114 -11.88 13.74 0.42
CA TRP A 114 -13.32 13.92 0.70
C TRP A 114 -13.88 15.22 0.12
N ARG A 115 -13.15 16.33 0.32
CA ARG A 115 -13.54 17.64 -0.22
C ARG A 115 -13.37 17.69 -1.74
N PHE A 116 -12.28 17.15 -2.27
CA PHE A 116 -11.98 17.16 -3.70
C PHE A 116 -13.06 16.45 -4.49
N VAL A 117 -13.56 15.31 -4.05
CA VAL A 117 -14.63 14.55 -4.69
C VAL A 117 -16.03 14.95 -4.21
N ARG A 118 -16.16 15.98 -3.36
CA ARG A 118 -17.42 16.49 -2.80
C ARG A 118 -18.27 15.40 -2.11
N ALA A 119 -17.64 14.46 -1.45
CA ALA A 119 -18.32 13.30 -0.90
C ALA A 119 -19.50 13.67 0.04
N ALA A 120 -19.38 14.76 0.81
CA ALA A 120 -20.42 15.17 1.76
C ALA A 120 -21.79 15.48 1.13
N SER A 121 -21.82 15.83 -0.17
CA SER A 121 -23.04 16.15 -0.93
C SER A 121 -23.51 15.03 -1.86
N MET A 122 -22.85 13.88 -1.83
CA MET A 122 -23.11 12.73 -2.68
C MET A 122 -23.81 11.61 -1.92
N SER A 123 -24.35 10.63 -2.67
CA SER A 123 -25.04 9.48 -2.08
C SER A 123 -24.13 8.66 -1.14
N PRO A 124 -24.71 7.91 -0.17
CA PRO A 124 -23.95 7.02 0.68
C PRO A 124 -23.11 5.99 -0.09
N ASP A 125 -23.61 5.49 -1.22
CA ASP A 125 -22.86 4.54 -2.04
C ASP A 125 -21.69 5.18 -2.75
N TYR A 126 -21.82 6.41 -3.23
CA TYR A 126 -20.69 7.19 -3.75
C TYR A 126 -19.61 7.39 -2.66
N GLN A 127 -20.03 7.77 -1.45
CA GLN A 127 -19.10 7.95 -0.33
C GLN A 127 -18.33 6.68 -0.03
N ARG A 128 -19.01 5.52 0.01
CA ARG A 128 -18.38 4.24 0.29
C ARG A 128 -17.44 3.78 -0.84
N LEU A 129 -17.91 3.79 -2.09
CA LEU A 129 -17.17 3.26 -3.23
C LEU A 129 -16.01 4.17 -3.66
N LEU A 130 -16.26 5.48 -3.81
CA LEU A 130 -15.33 6.40 -4.46
C LEU A 130 -14.56 7.31 -3.49
N ALA A 131 -15.06 7.55 -2.30
CA ALA A 131 -14.31 8.31 -1.31
C ALA A 131 -13.58 7.37 -0.33
N ILE A 132 -14.28 6.53 0.42
CA ILE A 132 -13.70 5.65 1.46
C ILE A 132 -12.98 4.46 0.82
N GLY A 133 -13.59 3.83 -0.20
CA GLY A 133 -13.02 2.66 -0.86
C GLY A 133 -11.66 2.91 -1.52
N LEU A 134 -11.42 4.14 -2.01
CA LEU A 134 -10.12 4.53 -2.60
C LEU A 134 -9.10 5.05 -1.57
N THR A 135 -9.47 5.15 -0.31
CA THR A 135 -8.61 5.67 0.76
C THR A 135 -8.50 4.67 1.92
N ARG A 136 -9.49 4.62 2.81
CA ARG A 136 -9.43 3.84 4.05
C ARG A 136 -9.22 2.35 3.79
N ASN A 137 -9.92 1.78 2.81
CA ASN A 137 -9.84 0.36 2.50
C ASN A 137 -8.50 -0.06 1.88
N ILE A 138 -7.79 0.86 1.20
CA ILE A 138 -6.54 0.55 0.50
C ILE A 138 -5.32 0.90 1.35
N VAL A 139 -5.35 2.05 2.06
CA VAL A 139 -4.15 2.63 2.69
C VAL A 139 -4.42 3.18 4.09
N ALA A 140 -5.45 2.72 4.77
CA ALA A 140 -5.82 3.11 6.12
C ALA A 140 -5.99 4.63 6.38
N THR A 141 -5.83 5.49 5.38
CA THR A 141 -5.99 6.94 5.53
C THR A 141 -7.45 7.32 5.37
N LYS A 142 -8.04 8.02 6.36
CA LYS A 142 -9.42 8.51 6.28
C LYS A 142 -9.56 9.52 5.14
N ALA A 143 -10.63 9.42 4.34
CA ALA A 143 -10.86 10.28 3.18
C ALA A 143 -10.90 11.78 3.52
N GLU A 144 -11.37 12.09 4.74
CA GLU A 144 -11.49 13.44 5.26
C GLU A 144 -10.16 14.15 5.49
N ILE A 145 -9.07 13.39 5.64
CA ILE A 145 -7.73 13.92 5.87
C ILE A 145 -6.73 13.54 4.77
N ALA A 146 -7.03 12.53 3.95
CA ALA A 146 -6.12 12.03 2.91
C ALA A 146 -5.78 13.12 1.89
N SER A 147 -4.49 13.27 1.55
CA SER A 147 -4.04 14.17 0.50
C SER A 147 -4.63 13.78 -0.86
N THR A 148 -5.30 14.72 -1.52
CA THR A 148 -5.80 14.52 -2.88
C THR A 148 -4.65 14.23 -3.86
N ARG A 149 -3.50 14.86 -3.68
CA ARG A 149 -2.33 14.61 -4.52
C ARG A 149 -1.91 13.13 -4.42
N THR A 150 -1.79 12.59 -3.23
CA THR A 150 -1.41 11.19 -3.01
C THR A 150 -2.44 10.22 -3.59
N VAL A 151 -3.72 10.38 -3.21
CA VAL A 151 -4.79 9.47 -3.65
C VAL A 151 -4.97 9.52 -5.17
N ALA A 152 -5.05 10.72 -5.75
CA ALA A 152 -5.28 10.85 -7.18
C ALA A 152 -4.06 10.49 -8.04
N THR A 153 -2.82 10.61 -7.53
CA THR A 153 -1.63 10.11 -8.23
C THR A 153 -1.67 8.57 -8.34
N CYS A 154 -2.07 7.90 -7.29
CA CYS A 154 -2.26 6.44 -7.33
C CYS A 154 -3.42 6.05 -8.24
N ALA A 155 -4.56 6.77 -8.16
CA ALA A 155 -5.71 6.54 -9.05
C ALA A 155 -5.33 6.76 -10.53
N GLU A 156 -4.55 7.80 -10.87
CA GLU A 156 -3.99 8.03 -12.21
C GLU A 156 -3.20 6.80 -12.66
N ALA A 157 -2.27 6.32 -11.85
CA ALA A 157 -1.44 5.17 -12.19
C ALA A 157 -2.27 3.89 -12.39
N PHE A 158 -3.25 3.63 -11.51
CA PHE A 158 -4.15 2.47 -11.64
C PHE A 158 -5.02 2.52 -12.89
N VAL A 159 -5.61 3.68 -13.20
CA VAL A 159 -6.41 3.83 -14.43
C VAL A 159 -5.58 3.51 -15.66
N PHE A 160 -4.36 4.02 -15.75
CA PHE A 160 -3.49 3.71 -16.89
C PHE A 160 -2.98 2.28 -16.91
N ASN A 161 -2.71 1.69 -15.74
CA ASN A 161 -2.35 0.28 -15.64
C ASN A 161 -3.45 -0.63 -16.17
N VAL A 162 -4.69 -0.36 -15.78
CA VAL A 162 -5.88 -1.07 -16.28
C VAL A 162 -6.02 -0.94 -17.79
N LEU A 163 -5.62 0.19 -18.37
CA LEU A 163 -5.56 0.43 -19.82
C LEU A 163 -4.32 -0.21 -20.49
N GLY A 164 -3.52 -0.99 -19.77
CA GLY A 164 -2.31 -1.60 -20.29
C GLY A 164 -1.18 -0.62 -20.59
N ARG A 165 -1.23 0.60 -20.00
CA ARG A 165 -0.21 1.63 -20.18
C ARG A 165 0.63 1.81 -18.93
N GLY A 166 1.95 1.85 -19.10
CA GLY A 166 2.86 1.98 -17.98
C GLY A 166 2.73 0.84 -16.97
N ALA A 167 2.43 -0.35 -17.46
CA ALA A 167 2.23 -1.54 -16.64
C ALA A 167 3.46 -2.45 -16.70
N ASP A 168 3.85 -2.99 -15.55
CA ASP A 168 4.68 -4.18 -15.45
C ASP A 168 3.76 -5.37 -15.15
N GLY A 169 3.18 -5.98 -16.19
CA GLY A 169 2.27 -7.12 -16.07
C GLY A 169 0.81 -6.71 -15.79
N GLN A 170 0.07 -7.64 -15.18
CA GLN A 170 -1.38 -7.50 -14.97
C GLN A 170 -1.72 -6.50 -13.87
N PRO A 171 -2.96 -5.94 -13.88
CA PRO A 171 -3.39 -4.94 -12.90
C PRO A 171 -3.29 -5.39 -11.45
N ASP A 172 -3.52 -6.67 -11.17
CA ASP A 172 -3.44 -7.26 -9.85
C ASP A 172 -2.65 -8.57 -9.91
N ARG A 173 -1.69 -8.74 -9.00
CA ARG A 173 -0.87 -9.95 -8.86
C ARG A 173 -0.66 -10.29 -7.40
N VAL A 174 -0.59 -11.60 -7.14
CA VAL A 174 -0.26 -12.19 -5.84
C VAL A 174 0.89 -13.19 -6.00
N LEU A 175 1.37 -13.74 -4.90
CA LEU A 175 2.41 -14.77 -4.92
C LEU A 175 1.80 -16.18 -5.03
N ASN A 176 2.45 -17.07 -5.79
CA ASN A 176 2.05 -18.46 -5.99
C ASN A 176 2.47 -19.42 -4.87
N LEU A 177 3.05 -18.89 -3.80
CA LEU A 177 3.50 -19.57 -2.57
C LEU A 177 3.39 -18.60 -1.40
N PRO A 178 3.49 -19.06 -0.13
CA PRO A 178 3.67 -18.20 1.02
C PRO A 178 4.82 -17.21 0.81
N THR A 179 4.66 -15.98 1.30
CA THR A 179 5.60 -14.87 1.01
C THR A 179 7.06 -15.21 1.31
N ASN A 180 7.32 -15.93 2.42
CA ASN A 180 8.69 -16.30 2.76
C ASN A 180 9.27 -17.24 1.71
N GLU A 181 8.53 -18.27 1.31
CA GLU A 181 8.98 -19.25 0.33
C GLU A 181 9.12 -18.67 -1.08
N ALA A 182 8.16 -17.84 -1.49
CA ALA A 182 8.15 -17.25 -2.83
C ALA A 182 9.20 -16.16 -3.04
N TRP A 183 9.63 -15.50 -1.98
CA TRP A 183 10.42 -14.26 -2.12
C TRP A 183 11.50 -14.09 -1.04
N ILE A 184 11.13 -14.07 0.28
CA ILE A 184 12.03 -13.58 1.33
C ILE A 184 13.18 -14.55 1.57
N ASP A 185 12.92 -15.85 1.74
CA ASP A 185 13.97 -16.84 2.02
C ASP A 185 14.94 -17.01 0.85
N PRO A 186 14.50 -17.08 -0.43
CA PRO A 186 15.39 -17.03 -1.58
C PRO A 186 16.27 -15.76 -1.61
N TRP A 187 15.69 -14.59 -1.28
CA TRP A 187 16.43 -13.34 -1.25
C TRP A 187 17.48 -13.34 -0.14
N VAL A 188 17.12 -13.74 1.07
CA VAL A 188 18.07 -13.87 2.20
C VAL A 188 19.19 -14.87 1.84
N ALA A 189 18.85 -16.02 1.25
CA ALA A 189 19.83 -17.01 0.82
C ALA A 189 20.80 -16.42 -0.22
N HIS A 190 20.27 -15.71 -1.21
CA HIS A 190 21.07 -15.04 -2.23
C HIS A 190 22.01 -13.99 -1.62
N LEU A 191 21.51 -13.13 -0.75
CA LEU A 191 22.34 -12.11 -0.09
C LEU A 191 23.42 -12.72 0.79
N ARG A 192 23.12 -13.81 1.52
CA ARG A 192 24.16 -14.56 2.26
C ARG A 192 25.24 -15.12 1.37
N SER A 193 24.88 -15.63 0.18
CA SER A 193 25.87 -16.13 -0.79
C SER A 193 26.79 -15.02 -1.32
N LEU A 194 26.33 -13.77 -1.26
CA LEU A 194 27.12 -12.57 -1.59
C LEU A 194 27.91 -12.01 -0.40
N GLY A 195 27.91 -12.68 0.75
CA GLY A 195 28.66 -12.30 1.94
C GLY A 195 27.93 -11.33 2.89
N VAL A 196 26.63 -11.09 2.70
CA VAL A 196 25.86 -10.24 3.61
C VAL A 196 25.63 -10.97 4.94
N ALA A 197 26.03 -10.33 6.04
CA ALA A 197 25.82 -10.83 7.39
C ALA A 197 24.47 -10.33 7.96
N PHE A 198 23.59 -11.27 8.32
CA PHE A 198 22.31 -10.96 8.97
C PHE A 198 22.43 -11.12 10.48
N ARG A 199 21.98 -10.14 11.23
CA ARG A 199 21.92 -10.13 12.71
C ARG A 199 20.45 -10.12 13.15
N VAL A 200 19.79 -11.27 13.02
CA VAL A 200 18.38 -11.44 13.40
C VAL A 200 18.23 -11.34 14.92
N GLY A 201 17.15 -10.67 15.37
CA GLY A 201 16.88 -10.41 16.78
C GLY A 201 17.65 -9.23 17.37
N TRP A 202 18.47 -8.54 16.57
CA TRP A 202 19.17 -7.33 16.99
C TRP A 202 18.31 -6.09 16.74
N SER A 203 18.35 -5.13 17.68
CA SER A 203 17.59 -3.87 17.58
C SER A 203 18.52 -2.68 17.60
N VAL A 204 18.40 -1.76 16.63
CA VAL A 204 19.08 -0.46 16.64
C VAL A 204 18.41 0.45 17.66
N ARG A 205 19.21 1.07 18.54
CA ARG A 205 18.73 1.92 19.62
C ARG A 205 19.09 3.39 19.45
N ASP A 206 20.25 3.68 18.87
CA ASP A 206 20.77 5.04 18.76
C ASP A 206 21.80 5.14 17.63
N LEU A 207 21.94 6.32 17.03
CA LEU A 207 23.00 6.66 16.10
C LEU A 207 23.88 7.74 16.73
N ARG A 208 25.16 7.45 16.91
CA ARG A 208 26.11 8.41 17.54
C ARG A 208 26.85 9.21 16.48
N LEU A 209 26.72 10.52 16.59
CA LEU A 209 27.39 11.47 15.71
C LEU A 209 28.73 11.91 16.33
N ALA A 210 29.81 11.88 15.55
CA ALA A 210 31.08 12.47 15.86
C ALA A 210 31.73 13.04 14.60
N GLY A 211 32.34 14.23 14.69
CA GLY A 211 32.97 14.87 13.54
C GLY A 211 32.04 15.13 12.35
N GLY A 212 30.72 15.32 12.59
CA GLY A 212 29.72 15.55 11.54
C GLY A 212 29.31 14.29 10.77
N ARG A 213 29.68 13.08 11.22
CA ARG A 213 29.37 11.79 10.62
C ARG A 213 28.81 10.82 11.67
N ILE A 214 28.07 9.82 11.25
CA ILE A 214 27.73 8.72 12.15
C ILE A 214 29.02 7.91 12.42
N ALA A 215 29.40 7.87 13.68
CA ALA A 215 30.58 7.12 14.14
C ALA A 215 30.22 5.66 14.45
N GLU A 216 29.06 5.43 15.03
CA GLU A 216 28.58 4.10 15.38
C GLU A 216 27.04 4.05 15.48
N ALA A 217 26.49 2.86 15.26
CA ALA A 217 25.13 2.53 15.63
C ALA A 217 25.15 1.71 16.94
N VAL A 218 24.41 2.16 17.94
CA VAL A 218 24.21 1.41 19.17
C VAL A 218 23.09 0.40 18.98
N VAL A 219 23.36 -0.86 19.19
CA VAL A 219 22.41 -1.96 19.00
C VAL A 219 22.26 -2.76 20.30
N THR A 220 21.14 -3.44 20.44
CA THR A 220 20.90 -4.41 21.51
C THR A 220 20.79 -5.80 20.87
N ASP A 221 21.57 -6.75 21.34
CA ASP A 221 21.51 -8.14 20.88
C ASP A 221 20.33 -8.91 21.49
N PRO A 222 20.06 -10.16 21.07
CA PRO A 222 18.96 -10.97 21.60
C PRO A 222 19.04 -11.26 23.10
N GLN A 223 20.23 -11.14 23.71
CA GLN A 223 20.47 -11.31 25.14
C GLN A 223 20.30 -10.01 25.93
N GLY A 224 19.99 -8.90 25.26
CA GLY A 224 19.80 -7.59 25.86
C GLY A 224 21.09 -6.80 26.07
N ALA A 225 22.25 -7.32 25.64
CA ALA A 225 23.52 -6.61 25.77
C ALA A 225 23.65 -5.51 24.71
N ARG A 226 24.13 -4.34 25.13
CA ARG A 226 24.40 -3.21 24.21
C ARG A 226 25.75 -3.42 23.53
N GLN A 227 25.75 -3.20 22.22
CA GLN A 227 26.96 -3.27 21.40
C GLN A 227 27.02 -2.07 20.45
N SER A 228 28.21 -1.75 19.98
CA SER A 228 28.45 -0.71 18.98
C SER A 228 28.82 -1.34 17.65
N VAL A 229 28.16 -0.90 16.59
CA VAL A 229 28.47 -1.28 15.20
C VAL A 229 29.10 -0.06 14.51
N VAL A 230 30.35 -0.23 14.07
CA VAL A 230 31.10 0.77 13.33
C VAL A 230 31.12 0.38 11.84
N ALA A 231 30.89 1.35 10.98
CA ALA A 231 30.91 1.16 9.52
C ALA A 231 31.27 2.48 8.81
N ASP A 232 31.71 2.40 7.57
CA ASP A 232 31.99 3.58 6.74
C ASP A 232 30.70 4.31 6.34
N HIS A 233 29.64 3.54 6.09
CA HIS A 233 28.32 4.04 5.67
C HIS A 233 27.19 3.31 6.39
N PHE A 234 26.12 4.03 6.65
CA PHE A 234 24.91 3.53 7.30
C PHE A 234 23.71 3.77 6.40
N VAL A 235 22.94 2.72 6.14
CA VAL A 235 21.63 2.80 5.46
C VAL A 235 20.56 2.42 6.49
N GLN A 236 19.70 3.38 6.81
CA GLN A 236 18.57 3.13 7.70
C GLN A 236 17.33 2.80 6.88
N ALA A 237 16.93 1.54 6.89
CA ALA A 237 15.85 0.98 6.07
C ALA A 237 14.75 0.38 6.96
N MET A 238 14.21 1.16 7.88
CA MET A 238 13.14 0.77 8.80
C MET A 238 11.97 1.75 8.69
N PRO A 239 10.74 1.38 9.13
CA PRO A 239 9.59 2.27 9.16
C PRO A 239 9.86 3.55 9.98
N VAL A 240 9.17 4.65 9.65
CA VAL A 240 9.45 5.97 10.24
C VAL A 240 9.24 6.01 11.75
N GLU A 241 8.25 5.29 12.28
CA GLU A 241 7.95 5.22 13.71
C GLU A 241 9.09 4.58 14.52
N HIS A 242 9.88 3.71 13.90
CA HIS A 242 11.09 3.14 14.49
C HIS A 242 12.32 4.01 14.18
N ALA A 243 12.46 4.49 12.95
CA ALA A 243 13.60 5.29 12.52
C ALA A 243 13.79 6.54 13.40
N ARG A 244 12.72 7.30 13.63
CA ARG A 244 12.74 8.54 14.42
C ARG A 244 13.16 8.34 15.89
N ARG A 245 13.00 7.13 16.44
CA ARG A 245 13.43 6.80 17.82
C ARG A 245 14.94 6.68 17.95
N THR A 246 15.66 6.45 16.86
CA THR A 246 17.12 6.30 16.82
C THR A 246 17.84 7.63 16.57
N TRP A 247 17.10 8.70 16.21
CA TRP A 247 17.67 10.01 15.94
C TRP A 247 17.68 10.88 17.20
N ASN A 248 18.80 10.95 17.86
CA ASN A 248 18.99 11.83 19.01
C ASN A 248 19.10 13.30 18.60
N VAL A 249 19.22 14.21 19.58
CA VAL A 249 19.26 15.66 19.33
C VAL A 249 20.41 16.06 18.40
N ALA A 250 21.59 15.44 18.52
CA ALA A 250 22.73 15.76 17.67
C ALA A 250 22.52 15.34 16.21
N VAL A 251 21.96 14.16 15.97
CA VAL A 251 21.60 13.66 14.63
C VAL A 251 20.56 14.58 13.97
N ARG A 252 19.51 14.97 14.71
CA ARG A 252 18.44 15.86 14.20
C ARG A 252 18.96 17.28 13.93
N ALA A 253 19.89 17.76 14.74
CA ALA A 253 20.53 19.07 14.54
C ALA A 253 21.44 19.07 13.30
N ALA A 254 22.10 17.95 13.01
CA ALA A 254 22.96 17.81 11.83
C ALA A 254 22.17 17.75 10.51
N ASP A 255 20.91 17.27 10.56
CA ASP A 255 20.01 17.26 9.40
C ASP A 255 18.57 17.62 9.81
N PRO A 256 18.13 18.87 9.55
CA PRO A 256 16.77 19.31 9.90
C PRO A 256 15.64 18.56 9.20
N GLN A 257 15.89 17.86 8.07
CA GLN A 257 14.85 17.06 7.44
C GLN A 257 14.41 15.90 8.33
N LEU A 258 15.30 15.34 9.17
CA LEU A 258 14.98 14.28 10.11
C LEU A 258 13.98 14.74 11.18
N ALA A 259 14.10 15.99 11.65
CA ALA A 259 13.15 16.57 12.60
C ALA A 259 11.75 16.74 11.99
N ARG A 260 11.65 17.01 10.67
CA ARG A 260 10.35 17.10 9.99
C ARG A 260 9.60 15.77 9.96
N CYS A 261 10.31 14.64 10.00
CA CYS A 261 9.70 13.31 10.03
C CYS A 261 8.80 13.07 11.27
N ASP A 262 8.97 13.85 12.34
CA ASP A 262 8.08 13.80 13.51
C ASP A 262 6.63 14.22 13.18
N LYS A 263 6.43 14.94 12.07
CA LYS A 263 5.12 15.34 11.54
C LYS A 263 4.48 14.31 10.63
N LEU A 264 5.18 13.23 10.30
CA LEU A 264 4.61 12.11 9.56
C LEU A 264 3.69 11.32 10.48
N ALA A 265 2.51 10.99 9.97
CA ALA A 265 1.48 10.31 10.73
C ALA A 265 1.46 8.81 10.39
N THR A 266 1.11 8.00 11.37
CA THR A 266 0.85 6.57 11.21
C THR A 266 -0.53 6.23 11.73
N ASP A 267 -1.13 5.16 11.24
CA ASP A 267 -2.40 4.61 11.73
C ASP A 267 -2.37 3.09 11.69
N TRP A 268 -3.39 2.46 12.27
CA TRP A 268 -3.45 1.01 12.35
C TRP A 268 -4.05 0.42 11.07
N MET A 269 -3.32 -0.49 10.48
CA MET A 269 -3.78 -1.44 9.47
C MET A 269 -3.09 -2.77 9.78
N THR A 270 -3.85 -3.82 10.05
CA THR A 270 -3.30 -5.04 10.63
C THR A 270 -3.96 -6.26 10.00
N GLY A 271 -3.15 -7.26 9.71
CA GLY A 271 -3.60 -8.53 9.12
C GLY A 271 -4.13 -9.52 10.14
N ILE A 272 -5.19 -10.23 9.76
CA ILE A 272 -5.64 -11.47 10.39
C ILE A 272 -5.78 -12.56 9.32
N GLN A 273 -5.39 -13.78 9.64
CA GLN A 273 -5.55 -14.94 8.77
C GLN A 273 -6.56 -15.90 9.37
N PHE A 274 -7.43 -16.45 8.52
CA PHE A 274 -8.33 -17.54 8.86
C PHE A 274 -7.91 -18.77 8.10
N TYR A 275 -7.76 -19.88 8.82
CA TYR A 275 -7.43 -21.18 8.25
C TYR A 275 -8.69 -22.03 8.18
N LEU A 276 -8.96 -22.62 7.03
CA LEU A 276 -10.20 -23.33 6.72
C LEU A 276 -9.91 -24.81 6.47
N THR A 277 -10.85 -25.67 6.86
CA THR A 277 -10.75 -27.15 6.68
C THR A 277 -11.07 -27.60 5.26
N GLU A 278 -11.64 -26.72 4.44
CA GLU A 278 -11.99 -27.03 3.04
C GLU A 278 -11.60 -25.84 2.14
N PRO A 279 -11.25 -26.09 0.88
CA PRO A 279 -11.07 -25.04 -0.11
C PRO A 279 -12.33 -24.17 -0.22
N THR A 280 -12.17 -22.86 -0.12
CA THR A 280 -13.28 -21.90 -0.14
C THR A 280 -12.98 -20.79 -1.16
N PRO A 281 -13.00 -21.11 -2.47
CA PRO A 281 -12.78 -20.10 -3.51
C PRO A 281 -13.99 -19.16 -3.56
N ILE A 282 -13.75 -17.87 -3.31
CA ILE A 282 -14.78 -16.82 -3.39
C ILE A 282 -14.70 -16.16 -4.76
N ILE A 283 -13.53 -15.58 -5.07
CA ILE A 283 -13.17 -15.03 -6.38
C ILE A 283 -11.69 -15.30 -6.65
N HIS A 284 -11.26 -15.19 -7.89
CA HIS A 284 -9.84 -15.23 -8.24
C HIS A 284 -9.25 -13.81 -8.22
N GLY A 285 -9.20 -13.20 -7.04
CA GLY A 285 -8.74 -11.83 -6.84
C GLY A 285 -8.94 -11.33 -5.42
N HIS A 286 -8.80 -10.01 -5.25
CA HIS A 286 -9.00 -9.32 -4.00
C HIS A 286 -10.48 -8.94 -3.79
N ILE A 287 -10.92 -9.05 -2.54
CA ILE A 287 -12.27 -8.69 -2.10
C ILE A 287 -12.17 -7.43 -1.23
N ASN A 288 -12.91 -6.40 -1.61
CA ASN A 288 -13.07 -5.20 -0.82
C ASN A 288 -14.46 -5.24 -0.16
N HIS A 289 -14.52 -5.43 1.17
CA HIS A 289 -15.77 -5.47 1.93
C HIS A 289 -16.24 -4.05 2.17
N ILE A 290 -16.84 -3.45 1.15
CA ILE A 290 -17.06 -1.99 1.06
C ILE A 290 -18.04 -1.45 2.13
N ASP A 291 -18.93 -2.29 2.62
CA ASP A 291 -19.89 -1.93 3.67
C ASP A 291 -19.44 -2.37 5.07
N SER A 292 -18.28 -3.00 5.19
CA SER A 292 -17.72 -3.40 6.49
C SER A 292 -17.36 -2.16 7.33
N PRO A 293 -17.84 -2.04 8.59
CA PRO A 293 -17.44 -0.95 9.46
C PRO A 293 -15.93 -0.85 9.68
N TRP A 294 -15.22 -1.99 9.65
CA TRP A 294 -13.79 -2.04 9.87
C TRP A 294 -12.98 -1.96 8.58
N SER A 295 -13.62 -1.61 7.44
CA SER A 295 -12.99 -1.41 6.14
C SER A 295 -12.09 -2.61 5.77
N LEU A 296 -12.67 -3.81 5.77
CA LEU A 296 -11.95 -5.04 5.51
C LEU A 296 -11.61 -5.20 4.03
N THR A 297 -10.42 -5.76 3.76
CA THR A 297 -10.05 -6.32 2.47
C THR A 297 -9.56 -7.74 2.66
N SER A 298 -9.82 -8.64 1.70
CA SER A 298 -9.42 -10.04 1.84
C SER A 298 -8.99 -10.69 0.53
N VAL A 299 -8.28 -11.81 0.63
CA VAL A 299 -7.91 -12.69 -0.48
C VAL A 299 -7.78 -14.13 -0.01
N GLY A 300 -8.39 -15.06 -0.73
CA GLY A 300 -8.14 -16.50 -0.56
C GLY A 300 -6.80 -16.85 -1.21
N GLN A 301 -5.82 -17.29 -0.43
CA GLN A 301 -4.45 -17.46 -0.92
C GLN A 301 -4.17 -18.83 -1.50
N ALA A 302 -4.68 -19.91 -0.92
CA ALA A 302 -4.35 -21.28 -1.31
C ALA A 302 -4.66 -21.58 -2.79
N GLN A 303 -5.68 -20.93 -3.35
CA GLN A 303 -6.03 -21.07 -4.76
C GLN A 303 -4.89 -20.69 -5.73
N TYR A 304 -3.92 -19.87 -5.28
CA TYR A 304 -2.76 -19.47 -6.08
C TYR A 304 -1.56 -20.38 -5.88
N TRP A 305 -1.50 -21.17 -4.80
CA TRP A 305 -0.37 -22.02 -4.43
C TRP A 305 -0.40 -23.38 -5.13
N LYS A 306 -0.44 -23.36 -6.47
CA LYS A 306 -0.63 -24.55 -7.31
C LYS A 306 0.45 -25.64 -7.15
N SER A 307 1.62 -25.31 -6.65
CA SER A 307 2.73 -26.24 -6.39
C SER A 307 2.75 -26.76 -4.95
N ARG A 308 1.71 -26.50 -4.16
CA ARG A 308 1.58 -26.94 -2.77
C ARG A 308 0.32 -27.77 -2.58
N ASP A 309 0.47 -28.80 -1.77
CA ASP A 309 -0.65 -29.51 -1.14
C ASP A 309 -0.81 -28.92 0.27
N VAL A 310 -1.76 -27.99 0.43
CA VAL A 310 -1.87 -27.22 1.67
C VAL A 310 -2.07 -28.12 2.89
N PRO A 311 -2.94 -29.15 2.88
CA PRO A 311 -3.05 -30.12 3.98
C PRO A 311 -1.76 -30.90 4.27
N ALA A 312 -1.01 -31.27 3.23
CA ALA A 312 0.21 -32.07 3.41
C ALA A 312 1.43 -31.23 3.80
N ASP A 313 1.50 -29.99 3.31
CA ASP A 313 2.68 -29.15 3.44
C ASP A 313 2.63 -28.21 4.69
N TYR A 314 1.41 -27.91 5.20
CA TYR A 314 1.23 -26.92 6.26
C TYR A 314 0.30 -27.41 7.37
N GLY A 315 0.58 -26.95 8.60
CA GLY A 315 -0.25 -27.22 9.77
C GLY A 315 -0.23 -28.67 10.23
N ASP A 316 -1.39 -29.15 10.63
CA ASP A 316 -1.60 -30.51 11.17
C ASP A 316 -2.24 -31.48 10.17
N GLY A 317 -2.36 -31.09 8.94
CA GLY A 317 -3.01 -31.88 7.86
C GLY A 317 -4.52 -31.64 7.73
N THR A 318 -5.11 -30.81 8.58
CA THR A 318 -6.57 -30.52 8.54
C THR A 318 -6.88 -29.16 7.88
N VAL A 319 -5.89 -28.33 7.64
CA VAL A 319 -6.04 -27.02 6.97
C VAL A 319 -5.94 -27.19 5.46
N ALA A 320 -6.96 -26.78 4.72
CA ALA A 320 -7.01 -26.85 3.27
C ALA A 320 -7.00 -25.47 2.57
N ASP A 321 -7.29 -24.38 3.28
CA ASP A 321 -7.29 -23.02 2.71
C ASP A 321 -6.86 -21.98 3.73
N CYS A 322 -6.41 -20.82 3.21
CA CYS A 322 -5.99 -19.68 3.99
C CYS A 322 -6.63 -18.41 3.41
N LEU A 323 -7.49 -17.76 4.19
CA LEU A 323 -8.09 -16.49 3.88
C LEU A 323 -7.39 -15.39 4.68
N SER A 324 -6.66 -14.53 3.98
CA SER A 324 -6.01 -13.36 4.60
C SER A 324 -6.91 -12.15 4.53
N VAL A 325 -6.98 -11.40 5.63
CA VAL A 325 -7.82 -10.22 5.79
C VAL A 325 -7.01 -9.08 6.39
N ASP A 326 -7.13 -7.88 5.85
CA ASP A 326 -6.62 -6.65 6.44
C ASP A 326 -7.76 -5.85 7.09
N ILE A 327 -7.52 -5.37 8.31
CA ILE A 327 -8.41 -4.50 9.08
C ILE A 327 -7.84 -3.09 8.98
N SER A 328 -8.53 -2.21 8.26
CA SER A 328 -8.06 -0.84 8.00
C SER A 328 -8.73 0.22 8.86
N GLU A 329 -9.84 -0.08 9.55
CA GLU A 329 -10.54 0.85 10.44
C GLU A 329 -10.63 0.27 11.86
N TRP A 330 -9.91 0.89 12.79
CA TRP A 330 -9.78 0.42 14.17
C TRP A 330 -10.56 1.24 15.18
N ASP A 331 -11.18 2.36 14.75
CA ASP A 331 -11.83 3.34 15.63
C ASP A 331 -13.36 3.35 15.51
N LYS A 332 -13.93 2.55 14.59
CA LYS A 332 -15.38 2.42 14.46
C LYS A 332 -15.94 1.22 15.21
N PRO A 333 -17.16 1.32 15.77
CA PRO A 333 -17.84 0.16 16.36
C PRO A 333 -18.08 -0.94 15.33
N GLY A 334 -17.85 -2.20 15.74
CA GLY A 334 -18.21 -3.39 14.99
C GLY A 334 -19.69 -3.76 15.09
N ILE A 335 -20.09 -4.84 14.42
CA ILE A 335 -21.50 -5.27 14.31
C ILE A 335 -21.94 -6.24 15.41
N LEU A 336 -21.02 -7.03 16.00
CA LEU A 336 -21.36 -7.99 17.05
C LEU A 336 -21.34 -7.36 18.45
N TYR A 337 -20.27 -6.65 18.77
CA TYR A 337 -19.99 -6.19 20.12
C TYR A 337 -20.27 -4.69 20.31
N GLY A 338 -20.47 -3.94 19.24
CA GLY A 338 -20.58 -2.47 19.30
C GLY A 338 -19.31 -1.78 19.82
N LYS A 339 -18.20 -2.51 19.92
CA LYS A 339 -16.87 -2.02 20.32
C LYS A 339 -16.05 -1.63 19.09
N THR A 340 -15.12 -0.71 19.27
CA THR A 340 -14.05 -0.50 18.27
C THR A 340 -13.08 -1.67 18.31
N ALA A 341 -12.34 -1.92 17.21
CA ALA A 341 -11.35 -3.01 17.18
C ALA A 341 -10.29 -2.85 18.28
N LYS A 342 -9.90 -1.62 18.63
CA LYS A 342 -8.99 -1.32 19.75
C LYS A 342 -9.53 -1.71 21.12
N GLN A 343 -10.85 -1.76 21.29
CA GLN A 343 -11.53 -2.12 22.55
C GLN A 343 -11.82 -3.62 22.66
N CYS A 344 -11.70 -4.35 21.58
CA CYS A 344 -11.93 -5.79 21.53
C CYS A 344 -10.74 -6.58 22.06
N THR A 345 -11.00 -7.79 22.58
CA THR A 345 -9.93 -8.80 22.76
C THR A 345 -9.52 -9.38 21.39
N ARG A 346 -8.45 -10.20 21.37
CA ARG A 346 -8.01 -10.87 20.13
C ARG A 346 -9.11 -11.79 19.58
N GLU A 347 -9.79 -12.50 20.45
CA GLU A 347 -10.89 -13.41 20.13
C GLU A 347 -12.11 -12.64 19.60
N GLU A 348 -12.47 -11.53 20.25
CA GLU A 348 -13.57 -10.66 19.78
C GLU A 348 -13.24 -10.07 18.40
N ILE A 349 -11.98 -9.69 18.11
CA ILE A 349 -11.57 -9.21 16.79
C ILE A 349 -11.78 -10.31 15.74
N ALA A 350 -11.32 -11.54 16.00
CA ALA A 350 -11.48 -12.63 15.05
C ALA A 350 -12.96 -12.92 14.76
N GLN A 351 -13.80 -12.97 15.79
CA GLN A 351 -15.25 -13.19 15.66
C GLN A 351 -15.92 -12.04 14.89
N GLU A 352 -15.56 -10.79 15.20
CA GLU A 352 -16.10 -9.61 14.56
C GLU A 352 -15.75 -9.54 13.07
N VAL A 353 -14.46 -9.77 12.72
CA VAL A 353 -14.00 -9.78 11.33
C VAL A 353 -14.71 -10.89 10.54
N TRP A 354 -14.80 -12.10 11.12
CA TRP A 354 -15.50 -13.22 10.51
C TRP A 354 -16.98 -12.89 10.25
N ALA A 355 -17.66 -12.27 11.23
CA ALA A 355 -19.05 -11.85 11.10
C ALA A 355 -19.24 -10.75 10.04
N GLN A 356 -18.36 -9.77 9.99
CA GLN A 356 -18.43 -8.70 8.98
C GLN A 356 -18.23 -9.25 7.56
N MET A 357 -17.31 -10.19 7.36
CA MET A 357 -17.15 -10.86 6.06
C MET A 357 -18.40 -11.68 5.69
N LYS A 358 -18.93 -12.48 6.62
CA LYS A 358 -20.17 -13.23 6.38
C LYS A 358 -21.36 -12.32 6.07
N GLY A 359 -21.41 -11.14 6.70
CA GLY A 359 -22.46 -10.15 6.48
C GLY A 359 -22.53 -9.64 5.03
N GLY A 360 -21.46 -9.73 4.25
CA GLY A 360 -21.46 -9.43 2.83
C GLY A 360 -21.51 -10.69 1.94
N LEU A 361 -20.76 -11.74 2.30
CA LEU A 361 -20.57 -12.89 1.43
C LEU A 361 -21.70 -13.93 1.52
N ASN A 362 -22.51 -13.90 2.58
CA ASN A 362 -23.56 -14.91 2.82
C ASN A 362 -24.98 -14.32 2.77
N ASP A 363 -25.18 -13.06 2.40
CA ASP A 363 -26.47 -12.36 2.54
C ASP A 363 -27.38 -12.44 1.30
N THR A 364 -26.88 -12.93 0.17
CA THR A 364 -27.66 -13.14 -1.07
C THR A 364 -28.21 -14.57 -1.23
N GLY A 365 -28.17 -15.35 -0.16
CA GLY A 365 -28.64 -16.75 -0.14
C GLY A 365 -27.53 -17.78 -0.42
N GLU A 366 -26.36 -17.37 -0.78
CA GLU A 366 -25.15 -18.21 -0.82
C GLU A 366 -24.56 -18.35 0.57
N HIS A 367 -24.02 -19.51 0.89
CA HIS A 367 -23.32 -19.80 2.14
C HIS A 367 -21.83 -20.02 1.85
N VAL A 368 -21.12 -18.93 1.55
CA VAL A 368 -19.72 -18.93 1.16
C VAL A 368 -18.83 -19.22 2.37
N LEU A 369 -19.03 -18.50 3.46
CA LEU A 369 -18.27 -18.67 4.70
C LEU A 369 -19.14 -19.43 5.74
N LEU A 370 -18.73 -20.65 6.07
CA LEU A 370 -19.40 -21.50 7.06
C LEU A 370 -18.54 -21.60 8.33
N ASP A 371 -19.15 -21.42 9.49
CA ASP A 371 -18.46 -21.53 10.79
C ASP A 371 -17.87 -22.94 10.99
N ALA A 372 -18.54 -23.97 10.47
CA ALA A 372 -18.05 -25.35 10.53
C ALA A 372 -16.75 -25.60 9.74
N LYS A 373 -16.39 -24.72 8.80
CA LYS A 373 -15.15 -24.79 8.03
C LYS A 373 -14.01 -24.01 8.67
N LEU A 374 -14.28 -23.17 9.66
CA LEU A 374 -13.25 -22.38 10.34
C LEU A 374 -12.46 -23.30 11.28
N HIS A 375 -11.19 -23.54 10.93
CA HIS A 375 -10.27 -24.31 11.77
C HIS A 375 -9.67 -23.44 12.88
N SER A 376 -9.03 -22.33 12.49
CA SER A 376 -8.33 -21.44 13.42
C SER A 376 -8.07 -20.08 12.77
N TRP A 377 -7.54 -19.16 13.53
CA TRP A 377 -7.15 -17.83 13.07
C TRP A 377 -5.84 -17.37 13.70
N PHE A 378 -5.20 -16.41 13.06
CA PHE A 378 -3.97 -15.80 13.55
C PHE A 378 -4.01 -14.28 13.31
N LEU A 379 -4.11 -13.52 14.39
CA LEU A 379 -4.00 -12.06 14.35
C LEU A 379 -2.53 -11.66 14.52
N ASP A 380 -2.09 -10.67 13.76
CA ASP A 380 -0.73 -10.13 13.81
C ASP A 380 -0.28 -9.91 15.28
N PRO A 381 0.87 -10.46 15.69
CA PRO A 381 1.38 -10.34 17.06
C PRO A 381 1.88 -8.92 17.41
N ALA A 382 2.11 -8.04 16.42
CA ALA A 382 2.50 -6.65 16.67
C ALA A 382 1.42 -5.85 17.40
N VAL A 383 0.15 -6.33 17.37
CA VAL A 383 -0.95 -5.72 18.10
C VAL A 383 -1.01 -6.30 19.51
N GLY A 384 -0.76 -5.47 20.50
CA GLY A 384 -0.74 -5.83 21.92
C GLY A 384 -1.78 -5.05 22.75
N GLY A 385 -1.95 -5.46 24.02
CA GLY A 385 -2.80 -4.76 24.99
C GLY A 385 -4.29 -4.68 24.61
N LEU A 386 -4.74 -5.52 23.69
CA LEU A 386 -6.13 -5.55 23.23
C LEU A 386 -7.09 -5.93 24.38
N GLY A 387 -8.29 -5.32 24.41
CA GLY A 387 -9.24 -5.48 25.50
C GLY A 387 -8.86 -4.72 26.77
N THR A 388 -7.76 -3.95 26.76
CA THR A 388 -7.33 -3.09 27.86
C THR A 388 -7.49 -1.60 27.48
N PRO A 389 -7.36 -0.65 28.44
CA PRO A 389 -7.37 0.78 28.12
C PRO A 389 -6.17 1.26 27.25
N HIS A 390 -5.13 0.45 27.10
CA HIS A 390 -3.87 0.84 26.43
C HIS A 390 -3.49 -0.15 25.34
N PRO A 391 -4.28 -0.30 24.27
CA PRO A 391 -3.88 -1.12 23.14
C PRO A 391 -2.69 -0.49 22.42
N THR A 392 -1.79 -1.34 21.90
CA THR A 392 -0.59 -0.93 21.16
C THR A 392 -0.53 -1.62 19.80
N ASN A 393 0.10 -0.98 18.85
CA ASN A 393 0.52 -1.59 17.59
C ASN A 393 1.95 -1.15 17.32
N ASP A 394 2.88 -2.10 17.32
CA ASP A 394 4.29 -1.80 17.13
C ASP A 394 4.66 -1.64 15.64
N GLU A 395 3.82 -2.13 14.73
CA GLU A 395 4.03 -2.08 13.27
C GLU A 395 2.89 -1.30 12.59
N GLN A 396 2.85 0.02 12.83
CA GLN A 396 1.83 0.89 12.24
C GLN A 396 2.11 1.16 10.76
N LEU A 397 1.05 1.50 10.02
CA LEU A 397 1.17 1.93 8.62
C LEU A 397 1.36 3.45 8.55
N LEU A 398 2.32 3.91 7.73
CA LEU A 398 2.42 5.32 7.36
C LEU A 398 1.15 5.74 6.59
N ILE A 399 0.52 6.83 7.03
CA ILE A 399 -0.63 7.42 6.35
C ILE A 399 -0.28 8.79 5.76
N HIS A 400 -1.08 9.25 4.80
CA HIS A 400 -0.80 10.44 4.00
C HIS A 400 -1.87 11.53 4.15
N PRO A 401 -1.99 12.18 5.34
CA PRO A 401 -2.81 13.36 5.49
C PRO A 401 -2.29 14.52 4.63
N THR A 402 -3.14 15.51 4.41
CA THR A 402 -2.78 16.73 3.69
C THR A 402 -1.51 17.39 4.26
N GLY A 403 -0.62 17.84 3.37
CA GLY A 403 0.63 18.54 3.73
C GLY A 403 1.78 17.65 4.21
N THR A 404 1.59 16.32 4.27
CA THR A 404 2.65 15.40 4.75
C THR A 404 3.81 15.24 3.78
N TRP A 405 3.60 15.44 2.49
CA TRP A 405 4.66 15.37 1.49
C TRP A 405 5.90 16.19 1.85
N PHE A 406 5.71 17.42 2.32
CA PHE A 406 6.79 18.32 2.67
C PHE A 406 7.62 17.89 3.89
N ASN A 407 7.14 16.90 4.63
CA ASN A 407 7.81 16.34 5.81
C ASN A 407 8.57 15.06 5.49
N ARG A 408 8.42 14.50 4.28
CA ARG A 408 9.12 13.30 3.82
C ARG A 408 10.57 13.65 3.49
N PRO A 409 11.56 12.89 4.00
CA PRO A 409 12.97 13.16 3.74
C PRO A 409 13.39 12.64 2.37
N ALA A 410 14.49 13.13 1.84
CA ALA A 410 15.21 12.50 0.75
C ALA A 410 16.01 11.28 1.25
N SER A 411 16.36 10.35 0.35
CA SER A 411 17.25 9.23 0.69
C SER A 411 18.64 9.68 1.13
N ARG A 412 19.15 10.77 0.56
CA ARG A 412 20.42 11.37 0.96
C ARG A 412 20.19 12.37 2.09
N THR A 413 20.89 12.17 3.21
CA THR A 413 20.87 13.10 4.34
C THR A 413 21.98 14.15 4.23
N ALA A 414 21.91 15.19 5.07
CA ALA A 414 23.01 16.13 5.25
C ALA A 414 24.20 15.49 5.99
N ILE A 415 24.03 14.35 6.64
CA ILE A 415 25.08 13.58 7.30
C ILE A 415 25.77 12.71 6.23
N PRO A 416 27.05 12.92 5.91
CA PRO A 416 27.67 12.38 4.69
C PRO A 416 27.66 10.87 4.55
N ASN A 417 27.52 10.11 5.63
CA ASN A 417 27.54 8.65 5.65
C ASN A 417 26.24 8.02 6.17
N LEU A 418 25.14 8.80 6.25
CA LEU A 418 23.81 8.29 6.60
C LEU A 418 22.87 8.43 5.42
N PHE A 419 22.22 7.32 5.03
CA PHE A 419 21.25 7.26 3.95
C PHE A 419 19.95 6.64 4.48
N LEU A 420 18.81 7.07 3.91
CA LEU A 420 17.48 6.62 4.32
C LEU A 420 16.82 5.82 3.20
N ALA A 421 16.19 4.72 3.57
CA ALA A 421 15.30 3.94 2.74
C ALA A 421 14.04 3.59 3.55
N GLY A 422 12.96 3.33 2.87
CA GLY A 422 11.67 3.04 3.48
C GLY A 422 10.55 3.77 2.75
N ASP A 423 9.33 3.40 3.04
CA ASP A 423 8.13 3.95 2.41
C ASP A 423 7.85 5.41 2.80
N TYR A 424 8.47 5.90 3.89
CA TYR A 424 8.38 7.30 4.34
C TYR A 424 9.30 8.26 3.58
N VAL A 425 10.29 7.76 2.85
CA VAL A 425 11.19 8.58 2.03
C VAL A 425 10.45 9.09 0.80
N ALA A 426 10.74 10.33 0.38
CA ALA A 426 10.10 10.96 -0.76
C ALA A 426 10.47 10.25 -2.08
N VAL A 427 9.50 9.58 -2.69
CA VAL A 427 9.59 8.92 -3.98
C VAL A 427 8.34 9.19 -4.81
N ASP A 428 8.37 8.91 -6.10
CA ASP A 428 7.28 9.27 -7.02
C ASP A 428 5.95 8.58 -6.68
N ILE A 429 5.97 7.32 -6.23
CA ILE A 429 4.82 6.67 -5.61
C ILE A 429 4.64 7.17 -4.17
N ASP A 430 3.93 8.24 -4.02
CA ASP A 430 3.69 8.90 -2.73
C ASP A 430 2.69 8.12 -1.87
N LEU A 431 3.03 6.88 -1.54
CA LEU A 431 2.18 5.99 -0.76
C LEU A 431 3.03 4.98 0.02
N ALA A 432 2.56 4.56 1.20
CA ALA A 432 3.16 3.48 1.97
C ALA A 432 3.03 2.15 1.20
N THR A 433 4.07 1.75 0.49
CA THR A 433 4.06 0.59 -0.39
C THR A 433 5.43 -0.08 -0.44
N MET A 434 5.43 -1.38 -0.76
CA MET A 434 6.67 -2.11 -1.06
C MET A 434 7.43 -1.49 -2.25
N GLU A 435 6.72 -0.92 -3.23
CA GLU A 435 7.31 -0.20 -4.36
C GLU A 435 8.02 1.07 -3.90
N GLY A 436 7.38 1.86 -3.03
CA GLY A 436 7.99 3.07 -2.45
C GLY A 436 9.24 2.76 -1.65
N ALA A 437 9.19 1.71 -0.82
CA ALA A 437 10.35 1.23 -0.07
C ALA A 437 11.49 0.77 -1.01
N ASN A 438 11.17 0.05 -2.08
CA ASN A 438 12.18 -0.40 -3.06
C ASN A 438 12.77 0.76 -3.86
N ALA A 439 11.94 1.71 -4.32
CA ALA A 439 12.41 2.90 -5.04
C ALA A 439 13.34 3.75 -4.18
N SER A 440 12.98 3.99 -2.90
CA SER A 440 13.82 4.74 -1.96
C SER A 440 15.14 4.02 -1.64
N ALA A 441 15.11 2.68 -1.54
CA ALA A 441 16.33 1.88 -1.36
C ALA A 441 17.29 2.05 -2.54
N ARG A 442 16.79 2.08 -3.78
CA ARG A 442 17.60 2.34 -4.99
C ARG A 442 18.18 3.76 -4.98
N GLN A 443 17.40 4.75 -4.55
CA GLN A 443 17.90 6.12 -4.37
C GLN A 443 18.99 6.19 -3.29
N ALA A 444 18.81 5.49 -2.15
CA ALA A 444 19.79 5.42 -1.07
C ALA A 444 21.11 4.77 -1.54
N VAL A 445 21.02 3.66 -2.30
CA VAL A 445 22.18 3.00 -2.88
C VAL A 445 22.90 3.94 -3.86
N ASN A 446 22.18 4.63 -4.74
CA ASN A 446 22.79 5.58 -5.67
C ASN A 446 23.51 6.71 -4.92
N ALA A 447 22.89 7.27 -3.88
CA ALA A 447 23.48 8.30 -3.03
C ALA A 447 24.74 7.79 -2.29
N LEU A 448 24.73 6.54 -1.82
CA LEU A 448 25.88 5.89 -1.19
C LEU A 448 27.02 5.69 -2.18
N LEU A 449 26.73 5.19 -3.39
CA LEU A 449 27.72 5.01 -4.44
C LEU A 449 28.39 6.34 -4.83
N ASP A 450 27.61 7.43 -4.87
CA ASP A 450 28.15 8.77 -5.11
C ASP A 450 29.04 9.23 -3.96
N ALA A 451 28.63 9.03 -2.72
CA ALA A 451 29.37 9.44 -1.53
C ALA A 451 30.67 8.65 -1.31
N SER A 452 30.68 7.38 -1.72
CA SER A 452 31.85 6.51 -1.63
C SER A 452 32.83 6.66 -2.81
N GLY A 453 32.47 7.42 -3.86
CA GLY A 453 33.25 7.53 -5.08
C GLY A 453 33.29 6.23 -5.91
N SER A 454 32.35 5.32 -5.67
CA SER A 454 32.29 4.03 -6.37
C SER A 454 31.98 4.20 -7.87
N GLY A 455 32.74 3.51 -8.72
CA GLY A 455 32.47 3.39 -10.16
C GLY A 455 31.39 2.39 -10.54
N ALA A 456 30.71 1.76 -9.57
CA ALA A 456 29.64 0.81 -9.85
C ALA A 456 28.44 1.48 -10.55
N GLY A 457 27.74 0.72 -11.39
CA GLY A 457 26.54 1.19 -12.08
C GLY A 457 25.46 1.62 -11.11
N ARG A 458 24.75 2.70 -11.45
CA ARG A 458 23.62 3.21 -10.65
C ARG A 458 22.38 2.37 -10.85
N CYS A 459 21.60 2.19 -9.78
CA CYS A 459 20.29 1.56 -9.86
C CYS A 459 19.33 2.43 -10.68
N THR A 460 18.60 1.83 -11.61
CA THR A 460 17.46 2.49 -12.25
C THR A 460 16.34 2.69 -11.23
N VAL A 461 15.81 3.90 -11.15
CA VAL A 461 14.60 4.22 -10.39
C VAL A 461 13.51 4.58 -11.40
N THR A 462 12.55 3.69 -11.57
CA THR A 462 11.47 3.88 -12.53
C THR A 462 10.33 4.66 -11.88
N PRO A 463 9.94 5.82 -12.43
CA PRO A 463 8.81 6.60 -11.91
C PRO A 463 7.48 5.95 -12.28
N LEU A 464 6.39 6.41 -11.64
CA LEU A 464 5.03 6.08 -12.07
C LEU A 464 4.77 6.59 -13.48
N TYR A 465 3.98 5.83 -14.23
CA TYR A 465 3.56 6.23 -15.57
C TYR A 465 2.74 7.52 -15.53
N ARG A 466 3.05 8.43 -16.44
CA ARG A 466 2.29 9.66 -16.67
C ARG A 466 1.95 9.77 -18.14
N ALA A 467 0.66 9.87 -18.45
CA ALA A 467 0.20 9.89 -19.83
C ALA A 467 0.74 11.11 -20.58
N PRO A 468 1.51 10.92 -21.65
CA PRO A 468 2.09 12.03 -22.42
C PRO A 468 1.03 12.88 -23.13
N GLU A 469 -0.14 12.32 -23.41
CA GLU A 469 -1.27 13.01 -24.05
C GLU A 469 -1.74 14.23 -23.28
N PHE A 470 -1.62 14.20 -21.95
CA PHE A 470 -2.02 15.32 -21.09
C PHE A 470 -0.91 16.35 -20.86
N ALA A 471 0.28 16.17 -21.41
CA ALA A 471 1.42 17.08 -21.18
C ALA A 471 1.13 18.51 -21.65
N ALA A 472 0.45 18.69 -22.78
CA ALA A 472 0.06 20.01 -23.27
C ALA A 472 -0.95 20.71 -22.35
N LEU A 473 -1.92 19.96 -21.83
CA LEU A 473 -2.91 20.46 -20.87
C LEU A 473 -2.28 20.83 -19.54
N LYS A 474 -1.32 20.05 -19.05
CA LYS A 474 -0.54 20.38 -17.84
C LYS A 474 0.27 21.67 -18.02
N ARG A 475 0.88 21.90 -19.19
CA ARG A 475 1.56 23.18 -19.49
C ARG A 475 0.57 24.36 -19.55
N HIS A 476 -0.59 24.15 -20.14
CA HIS A 476 -1.66 25.15 -20.14
C HIS A 476 -2.14 25.47 -18.71
N ASP A 477 -2.33 24.43 -17.88
CA ASP A 477 -2.71 24.60 -16.48
C ASP A 477 -1.63 25.31 -15.66
N GLU A 478 -0.35 25.11 -15.94
CA GLU A 478 0.75 25.86 -15.29
C GLU A 478 0.61 27.37 -15.55
N THR A 479 0.25 27.77 -16.76
CA THR A 479 -0.01 29.17 -17.10
C THR A 479 -1.23 29.70 -16.34
N ARG A 480 -2.33 28.93 -16.34
CA ARG A 480 -3.56 29.30 -15.58
C ARG A 480 -3.28 29.43 -14.09
N TYR A 481 -2.53 28.48 -13.53
CA TYR A 481 -2.17 28.48 -12.12
C TYR A 481 -1.38 29.73 -11.71
N ARG A 482 -0.39 30.13 -12.52
CA ARG A 482 0.39 31.38 -12.31
C ARG A 482 -0.47 32.65 -12.35
N LEU A 483 -1.57 32.62 -13.09
CA LEU A 483 -2.55 33.71 -13.16
C LEU A 483 -3.62 33.64 -12.07
N GLY A 484 -3.53 32.69 -11.12
CA GLY A 484 -4.55 32.49 -10.09
C GLY A 484 -5.87 31.89 -10.58
N LEU A 485 -5.89 31.35 -11.81
CA LEU A 485 -7.09 30.77 -12.41
C LEU A 485 -7.25 29.30 -12.05
N PRO A 486 -8.49 28.76 -11.95
CA PRO A 486 -8.74 27.34 -11.76
C PRO A 486 -8.23 26.51 -12.95
N ASN A 487 -8.12 25.18 -12.79
CA ASN A 487 -7.88 24.28 -13.91
C ASN A 487 -8.99 24.44 -14.97
N ALA A 488 -8.66 24.28 -16.25
CA ALA A 488 -9.61 24.51 -17.36
C ALA A 488 -10.85 23.61 -17.32
N PHE A 489 -10.75 22.43 -16.69
CA PHE A 489 -11.85 21.47 -16.52
C PHE A 489 -12.53 21.59 -15.16
N ASP A 490 -12.04 22.45 -14.26
CA ASP A 490 -12.65 22.69 -12.94
C ASP A 490 -13.77 23.73 -13.09
N LEU A 491 -14.95 23.21 -13.34
CA LEU A 491 -16.16 24.04 -13.58
C LEU A 491 -16.86 24.46 -12.28
N GLY A 492 -16.25 24.19 -11.12
CA GLY A 492 -16.80 24.54 -9.80
C GLY A 492 -17.53 23.41 -9.10
#